data_0e4a2c4bacdfec081d942675b99978d1
#
_entry.id   0e4a2c4bacdfec081d942675b99978d1
#
_cell.length_a   1.000
_cell.length_b   1.000
_cell.length_c   1.000
_cell.angle_alpha   90.00
_cell.angle_beta   90.00
_cell.angle_gamma   90.00
#
_symmetry.space_group_name_H-M   'P 1'
#
loop_
_entity.id
_entity.type
_entity.pdbx_description
1 polymer ?
#
loop_
_entity_poly.entity_id
_entity_poly.type
_entity_poly.pdbx_seq_one_letter_code
_entity_poly.pdbx_strand_id
1 'polypeptide(L)'
;MELKINAAAAGLRLDKAVADLTELSRGLANEQIKNGQILVNGEAKKAKYAVKEGDVISYEVPEPEVVEYVAENLPLEIVYQDEDVAVVNKPQGMVVHPSAGHTSGTLVNALMYHIRDLSGINGVLRPGIVHRIDKDTSGLLMIAKNDQAHLALADELKDKKSLRKYWAIVHGNLPNDRGVIEAPIGRSEKDRKKQAVTAKGKPALTRFQALERFGDYTLVELQLETGRTHQIRVHMAYIGHPVAGDEVYGPRKTLKGHGQFLHARTLGFTHPQTGEVLEFTAEAPAIFLETLEKLRKAHD
;
A
#
# COMPACT_ATOMS: atom_id res chain seq x y z
N MET A 1 -27.18 21.78 -0.26
CA MET A 1 -26.75 22.51 -1.49
C MET A 1 -27.59 22.07 -2.66
N GLU A 2 -27.72 22.92 -3.71
CA GLU A 2 -28.44 22.54 -4.92
C GLU A 2 -27.55 22.73 -6.15
N LEU A 3 -27.61 21.79 -7.07
CA LEU A 3 -26.89 21.77 -8.33
C LEU A 3 -27.90 21.65 -9.48
N LYS A 4 -27.97 22.64 -10.36
CA LYS A 4 -28.81 22.57 -11.56
C LYS A 4 -28.01 21.99 -12.73
N ILE A 5 -28.53 20.92 -13.33
CA ILE A 5 -27.89 20.26 -14.47
C ILE A 5 -28.03 21.10 -15.74
N ASN A 6 -26.91 21.35 -16.39
CA ASN A 6 -26.83 22.05 -17.70
C ASN A 6 -26.79 21.02 -18.85
N ALA A 7 -26.88 21.54 -20.09
CA ALA A 7 -26.86 20.70 -21.29
C ALA A 7 -25.62 19.83 -21.43
N ALA A 8 -24.44 20.27 -20.93
CA ALA A 8 -23.19 19.53 -21.04
C ALA A 8 -23.15 18.29 -20.13
N ALA A 9 -23.87 18.34 -19.01
CA ALA A 9 -23.94 17.23 -18.05
C ALA A 9 -25.13 16.31 -18.30
N ALA A 10 -26.07 16.70 -19.16
CA ALA A 10 -27.22 15.88 -19.50
C ALA A 10 -26.82 14.53 -20.09
N GLY A 11 -27.47 13.45 -19.67
CA GLY A 11 -27.16 12.08 -20.04
C GLY A 11 -26.08 11.39 -19.20
N LEU A 12 -25.33 12.12 -18.36
CA LEU A 12 -24.42 11.50 -17.41
C LEU A 12 -25.21 10.70 -16.35
N ARG A 13 -24.55 9.70 -15.80
CA ARG A 13 -25.09 9.00 -14.63
C ARG A 13 -25.06 9.94 -13.42
N LEU A 14 -26.05 9.85 -12.55
CA LEU A 14 -26.18 10.69 -11.35
C LEU A 14 -24.91 10.67 -10.50
N ASP A 15 -24.36 9.47 -10.20
CA ASP A 15 -23.12 9.32 -9.42
C ASP A 15 -21.92 10.03 -10.06
N LYS A 16 -21.87 10.08 -11.39
CA LYS A 16 -20.82 10.77 -12.14
C LYS A 16 -21.08 12.27 -12.21
N ALA A 17 -22.30 12.68 -12.51
CA ALA A 17 -22.65 14.10 -12.60
C ALA A 17 -22.39 14.83 -11.28
N VAL A 18 -22.75 14.21 -10.14
CA VAL A 18 -22.47 14.77 -8.82
C VAL A 18 -20.96 14.87 -8.58
N ALA A 19 -20.19 13.82 -8.87
CA ALA A 19 -18.74 13.83 -8.65
C ALA A 19 -18.00 14.82 -9.57
N ASP A 20 -18.44 15.01 -10.80
CA ASP A 20 -17.79 15.89 -11.77
C ASP A 20 -18.13 17.38 -11.52
N LEU A 21 -19.27 17.67 -10.88
CA LEU A 21 -19.80 19.02 -10.72
C LEU A 21 -19.81 19.53 -9.26
N THR A 22 -19.39 18.69 -8.30
CA THR A 22 -19.32 19.05 -6.88
C THR A 22 -17.99 18.60 -6.27
N GLU A 23 -17.78 18.93 -5.00
CA GLU A 23 -16.59 18.48 -4.24
C GLU A 23 -16.69 17.02 -3.76
N LEU A 24 -17.83 16.35 -4.01
CA LEU A 24 -18.01 14.96 -3.57
C LEU A 24 -17.24 13.99 -4.46
N SER A 25 -16.48 13.09 -3.85
CA SER A 25 -15.91 11.97 -4.61
C SER A 25 -17.04 11.06 -5.14
N ARG A 26 -16.80 10.37 -6.25
CA ARG A 26 -17.79 9.45 -6.84
C ARG A 26 -18.22 8.33 -5.87
N GLY A 27 -17.30 7.89 -4.98
CA GLY A 27 -17.59 6.90 -3.95
C GLY A 27 -18.61 7.43 -2.94
N LEU A 28 -18.37 8.64 -2.43
CA LEU A 28 -19.24 9.31 -1.48
C LEU A 28 -20.58 9.67 -2.11
N ALA A 29 -20.60 10.17 -3.35
CA ALA A 29 -21.83 10.42 -4.10
C ALA A 29 -22.69 9.15 -4.24
N ASN A 30 -22.07 8.00 -4.55
CA ASN A 30 -22.79 6.72 -4.62
C ASN A 30 -23.39 6.29 -3.28
N GLU A 31 -22.65 6.49 -2.19
CA GLU A 31 -23.10 6.18 -0.84
C GLU A 31 -24.28 7.07 -0.43
N GLN A 32 -24.16 8.38 -0.62
CA GLN A 32 -25.23 9.33 -0.33
C GLN A 32 -26.49 9.11 -1.16
N ILE A 33 -26.34 8.77 -2.45
CA ILE A 33 -27.47 8.39 -3.31
C ILE A 33 -28.16 7.14 -2.76
N LYS A 34 -27.40 6.14 -2.34
CA LYS A 34 -27.94 4.90 -1.76
C LYS A 34 -28.69 5.16 -0.46
N ASN A 35 -28.19 6.07 0.34
CA ASN A 35 -28.78 6.47 1.64
C ASN A 35 -29.93 7.48 1.50
N GLY A 36 -30.27 7.91 0.26
CA GLY A 36 -31.35 8.88 0.01
C GLY A 36 -31.01 10.32 0.41
N GLN A 37 -29.74 10.64 0.58
CA GLN A 37 -29.26 11.99 0.95
C GLN A 37 -29.04 12.88 -0.29
N ILE A 38 -28.99 12.29 -1.49
CA ILE A 38 -28.98 13.00 -2.75
C ILE A 38 -30.32 12.75 -3.46
N LEU A 39 -31.03 13.84 -3.74
CA LEU A 39 -32.33 13.82 -4.40
C LEU A 39 -32.24 14.54 -5.75
N VAL A 40 -33.04 14.08 -6.72
CA VAL A 40 -33.21 14.75 -8.02
C VAL A 40 -34.66 15.24 -8.09
N ASN A 41 -34.83 16.54 -8.18
CA ASN A 41 -36.16 17.18 -8.16
C ASN A 41 -37.00 16.78 -6.93
N GLY A 42 -36.32 16.63 -5.77
CA GLY A 42 -36.94 16.21 -4.53
C GLY A 42 -37.17 14.69 -4.38
N GLU A 43 -36.80 13.88 -5.36
CA GLU A 43 -37.02 12.42 -5.33
C GLU A 43 -35.71 11.62 -5.29
N ALA A 44 -35.68 10.52 -4.55
CA ALA A 44 -34.56 9.60 -4.54
C ALA A 44 -34.46 8.84 -5.88
N LYS A 45 -33.32 8.88 -6.52
CA LYS A 45 -33.02 8.14 -7.75
C LYS A 45 -31.86 7.15 -7.54
N LYS A 46 -31.75 6.16 -8.41
CA LYS A 46 -30.62 5.22 -8.39
C LYS A 46 -29.36 5.91 -8.97
N ALA A 47 -28.18 5.52 -8.53
CA ALA A 47 -26.90 6.06 -9.00
C ALA A 47 -26.71 6.01 -10.53
N LYS A 48 -27.36 5.06 -11.21
CA LYS A 48 -27.36 4.92 -12.66
C LYS A 48 -28.36 5.81 -13.40
N TYR A 49 -29.17 6.60 -12.69
CA TYR A 49 -30.11 7.53 -13.31
C TYR A 49 -29.35 8.48 -14.26
N ALA A 50 -29.82 8.62 -15.49
CA ALA A 50 -29.27 9.55 -16.45
C ALA A 50 -29.88 10.93 -16.19
N VAL A 51 -29.07 11.87 -15.69
CA VAL A 51 -29.56 13.23 -15.39
C VAL A 51 -29.99 13.95 -16.66
N LYS A 52 -31.01 14.81 -16.54
CA LYS A 52 -31.57 15.58 -17.66
C LYS A 52 -31.21 17.04 -17.47
N GLU A 53 -31.14 17.77 -18.57
CA GLU A 53 -31.02 19.23 -18.51
C GLU A 53 -32.19 19.83 -17.71
N GLY A 54 -31.86 20.72 -16.78
CA GLY A 54 -32.82 21.33 -15.88
C GLY A 54 -33.11 20.55 -14.60
N ASP A 55 -32.65 19.31 -14.45
CA ASP A 55 -32.75 18.59 -13.18
C ASP A 55 -32.05 19.40 -12.06
N VAL A 56 -32.71 19.48 -10.91
CA VAL A 56 -32.16 20.06 -9.68
C VAL A 56 -31.76 18.93 -8.74
N ILE A 57 -30.48 18.81 -8.47
CA ILE A 57 -29.92 17.83 -7.53
C ILE A 57 -29.66 18.53 -6.20
N SER A 58 -30.38 18.10 -5.17
CA SER A 58 -30.08 18.51 -3.79
C SER A 58 -29.10 17.51 -3.17
N TYR A 59 -28.06 18.02 -2.51
CA TYR A 59 -26.99 17.23 -1.88
C TYR A 59 -26.43 17.98 -0.67
N GLU A 60 -25.81 17.23 0.23
CA GLU A 60 -25.05 17.77 1.34
C GLU A 60 -23.58 17.38 1.19
N VAL A 61 -22.67 18.33 1.39
CA VAL A 61 -21.27 18.03 1.59
C VAL A 61 -21.13 17.72 3.07
N PRO A 62 -20.92 16.45 3.47
CA PRO A 62 -20.70 16.13 4.87
C PRO A 62 -19.45 16.88 5.34
N GLU A 63 -19.53 17.48 6.52
CA GLU A 63 -18.30 17.91 7.17
C GLU A 63 -17.35 16.71 7.23
N PRO A 64 -16.05 16.91 6.92
CA PRO A 64 -15.09 15.83 7.06
C PRO A 64 -15.24 15.25 8.48
N GLU A 65 -15.62 13.99 8.61
CA GLU A 65 -15.46 13.31 9.89
C GLU A 65 -13.98 13.47 10.25
N VAL A 66 -13.71 14.23 11.27
CA VAL A 66 -12.39 14.31 11.90
C VAL A 66 -12.19 12.93 12.53
N VAL A 67 -11.70 11.99 11.76
CA VAL A 67 -11.26 10.71 12.30
C VAL A 67 -10.02 11.05 13.13
N GLU A 68 -10.22 11.33 14.41
CA GLU A 68 -9.12 11.48 15.35
C GLU A 68 -8.43 10.12 15.46
N TYR A 69 -7.29 10.00 14.82
CA TYR A 69 -6.42 8.86 15.08
C TYR A 69 -5.80 9.04 16.46
N VAL A 70 -6.06 8.08 17.32
CA VAL A 70 -5.52 8.06 18.66
C VAL A 70 -4.07 7.58 18.60
N ALA A 71 -3.17 8.33 19.23
CA ALA A 71 -1.80 7.89 19.47
C ALA A 71 -1.83 6.66 20.40
N GLU A 72 -1.20 5.56 20.00
CA GLU A 72 -1.19 4.31 20.76
C GLU A 72 0.25 3.90 21.08
N ASN A 73 0.50 3.54 22.34
CA ASN A 73 1.80 3.00 22.77
C ASN A 73 1.97 1.56 22.30
N LEU A 74 2.19 1.40 20.99
CA LEU A 74 2.48 0.11 20.38
C LEU A 74 4.00 -0.08 20.26
N PRO A 75 4.50 -1.31 20.45
CA PRO A 75 5.91 -1.60 20.22
C PRO A 75 6.32 -1.25 18.78
N LEU A 76 7.28 -0.36 18.62
CA LEU A 76 7.83 0.04 17.33
C LEU A 76 9.32 0.31 17.47
N GLU A 77 10.11 -0.37 16.67
CA GLU A 77 11.55 -0.12 16.58
C GLU A 77 11.81 1.09 15.66
N ILE A 78 12.37 2.16 16.22
CA ILE A 78 12.87 3.31 15.48
C ILE A 78 14.36 3.07 15.22
N VAL A 79 14.70 2.73 13.98
CA VAL A 79 16.08 2.41 13.55
C VAL A 79 16.92 3.67 13.43
N TYR A 80 16.31 4.77 13.00
CA TYR A 80 16.92 6.08 12.83
C TYR A 80 15.90 7.18 13.01
N GLN A 81 16.32 8.31 13.56
CA GLN A 81 15.50 9.51 13.64
C GLN A 81 16.37 10.76 13.77
N ASP A 82 16.01 11.80 13.04
CA ASP A 82 16.53 13.17 13.18
C ASP A 82 15.39 14.20 13.15
N GLU A 83 15.67 15.45 12.73
CA GLU A 83 14.66 16.51 12.65
C GLU A 83 13.74 16.38 11.43
N ASP A 84 14.18 15.74 10.36
CA ASP A 84 13.50 15.68 9.07
C ASP A 84 12.86 14.33 8.78
N VAL A 85 13.52 13.24 9.15
CA VAL A 85 13.12 11.88 8.78
C VAL A 85 13.22 10.91 9.96
N ALA A 86 12.48 9.82 9.86
CA ALA A 86 12.70 8.64 10.67
C ALA A 86 12.66 7.38 9.82
N VAL A 87 13.36 6.33 10.26
CA VAL A 87 13.29 4.99 9.70
C VAL A 87 12.80 4.05 10.79
N VAL A 88 11.75 3.31 10.49
CA VAL A 88 11.13 2.37 11.44
C VAL A 88 11.14 0.96 10.88
N ASN A 89 11.28 -0.03 11.75
CA ASN A 89 11.14 -1.43 11.44
C ASN A 89 9.74 -1.91 11.84
N LYS A 90 8.83 -1.99 10.85
CA LYS A 90 7.44 -2.40 11.09
C LYS A 90 7.36 -3.90 11.39
N PRO A 91 6.73 -4.32 12.50
CA PRO A 91 6.49 -5.74 12.75
C PRO A 91 5.52 -6.33 11.74
N GLN A 92 5.61 -7.65 11.54
CA GLN A 92 4.63 -8.43 10.79
C GLN A 92 3.26 -8.35 11.49
N GLY A 93 2.18 -8.38 10.72
CA GLY A 93 0.81 -8.31 11.24
C GLY A 93 0.27 -6.89 11.47
N MET A 94 1.14 -5.86 11.47
CA MET A 94 0.74 -4.47 11.65
C MET A 94 0.35 -3.82 10.31
N VAL A 95 -0.86 -3.25 10.24
CA VAL A 95 -1.30 -2.43 9.09
C VAL A 95 -0.61 -1.07 9.15
N VAL A 96 -0.22 -0.50 8.00
CA VAL A 96 0.48 0.81 7.97
C VAL A 96 -0.43 1.95 8.39
N HIS A 97 -1.65 2.04 7.85
CA HIS A 97 -2.59 3.12 8.16
C HIS A 97 -3.99 2.60 8.35
N PRO A 98 -4.80 3.28 9.15
CA PRO A 98 -6.19 2.91 9.40
C PRO A 98 -6.99 2.78 8.10
N SER A 99 -7.88 1.80 8.07
CA SER A 99 -8.78 1.52 6.96
C SER A 99 -10.05 0.82 7.47
N ALA A 100 -11.04 0.63 6.61
CA ALA A 100 -12.23 -0.13 6.97
C ALA A 100 -11.84 -1.51 7.55
N GLY A 101 -12.22 -1.76 8.80
CA GLY A 101 -11.89 -2.99 9.56
C GLY A 101 -10.57 -2.95 10.37
N HIS A 102 -9.80 -1.85 10.29
CA HIS A 102 -8.58 -1.62 11.07
C HIS A 102 -8.49 -0.13 11.43
N THR A 103 -9.21 0.31 12.45
CA THR A 103 -9.28 1.72 12.88
C THR A 103 -8.21 2.06 13.92
N SER A 104 -7.60 1.07 14.55
CA SER A 104 -6.59 1.17 15.60
C SER A 104 -5.50 0.11 15.42
N GLY A 105 -4.45 0.15 16.23
CA GLY A 105 -3.36 -0.84 16.18
C GLY A 105 -2.49 -0.74 14.94
N THR A 106 -2.44 0.42 14.25
CA THR A 106 -1.72 0.61 13.01
C THR A 106 -0.37 1.30 13.24
N LEU A 107 0.50 1.25 12.22
CA LEU A 107 1.78 1.98 12.28
C LEU A 107 1.56 3.48 12.51
N VAL A 108 0.53 4.09 11.91
CA VAL A 108 0.20 5.50 12.14
C VAL A 108 -0.10 5.78 13.61
N ASN A 109 -0.89 4.91 14.28
CA ASN A 109 -1.17 5.07 15.71
C ASN A 109 0.13 5.00 16.55
N ALA A 110 1.04 4.06 16.22
CA ALA A 110 2.33 3.96 16.88
C ALA A 110 3.22 5.18 16.60
N LEU A 111 3.31 5.63 15.35
CA LEU A 111 4.10 6.80 14.97
C LEU A 111 3.63 8.06 15.71
N MET A 112 2.33 8.29 15.81
CA MET A 112 1.76 9.44 16.53
C MET A 112 2.09 9.43 18.02
N TYR A 113 2.32 8.25 18.61
CA TYR A 113 2.76 8.14 20.01
C TYR A 113 4.27 8.39 20.16
N HIS A 114 5.08 7.79 19.30
CA HIS A 114 6.54 7.80 19.42
C HIS A 114 7.20 9.02 18.77
N ILE A 115 6.59 9.65 17.77
CA ILE A 115 7.13 10.76 16.98
C ILE A 115 6.14 11.92 17.02
N ARG A 116 6.55 13.06 17.59
CA ARG A 116 5.66 14.20 17.83
C ARG A 116 5.44 15.11 16.61
N ASP A 117 6.40 15.15 15.71
CA ASP A 117 6.51 16.07 14.58
C ASP A 117 6.42 15.32 13.24
N LEU A 118 5.26 14.77 12.92
CA LEU A 118 5.01 14.08 11.66
C LEU A 118 4.48 15.06 10.59
N SER A 119 4.93 14.88 9.33
CA SER A 119 4.37 15.64 8.20
C SER A 119 2.87 15.45 8.07
N GLY A 120 2.16 16.56 7.87
CA GLY A 120 0.71 16.61 7.69
C GLY A 120 0.22 16.61 6.24
N ILE A 121 1.10 16.51 5.23
CA ILE A 121 0.73 16.65 3.80
C ILE A 121 -0.40 15.71 3.37
N ASN A 122 -0.41 14.47 3.86
CA ASN A 122 -1.47 13.52 3.57
C ASN A 122 -2.69 13.67 4.51
N GLY A 123 -2.77 14.80 5.20
CA GLY A 123 -3.81 15.10 6.19
C GLY A 123 -3.71 14.20 7.42
N VAL A 124 -4.74 14.25 8.25
CA VAL A 124 -4.84 13.47 9.50
C VAL A 124 -4.76 11.96 9.24
N LEU A 125 -5.07 11.52 8.02
CA LEU A 125 -5.20 10.10 7.68
C LEU A 125 -3.85 9.36 7.54
N ARG A 126 -2.76 10.04 7.21
CA ARG A 126 -1.46 9.39 6.91
C ARG A 126 -0.27 10.27 7.28
N PRO A 127 -0.17 10.77 8.52
CA PRO A 127 0.91 11.66 8.90
C PRO A 127 2.26 10.97 8.69
N GLY A 128 3.17 11.64 7.98
CA GLY A 128 4.52 11.17 7.71
C GLY A 128 4.69 9.98 6.76
N ILE A 129 3.62 9.34 6.31
CA ILE A 129 3.69 8.13 5.48
C ILE A 129 3.92 8.49 4.01
N VAL A 130 5.10 8.21 3.49
CA VAL A 130 5.48 8.41 2.08
C VAL A 130 5.35 7.13 1.23
N HIS A 131 5.49 5.96 1.83
CA HIS A 131 5.25 4.66 1.18
C HIS A 131 4.70 3.63 2.17
N ARG A 132 4.37 2.46 1.66
CA ARG A 132 3.75 1.40 2.48
C ARG A 132 4.24 0.03 2.09
N ILE A 133 4.19 -0.89 3.06
CA ILE A 133 4.29 -2.34 2.89
C ILE A 133 3.01 -3.01 3.38
N ASP A 134 2.79 -4.26 3.00
CA ASP A 134 1.57 -5.00 3.37
C ASP A 134 1.51 -5.29 4.88
N LYS A 135 0.31 -5.62 5.39
CA LYS A 135 0.08 -5.96 6.79
C LYS A 135 1.09 -7.00 7.29
N ASP A 136 1.19 -8.12 6.58
CA ASP A 136 2.01 -9.26 6.98
C ASP A 136 3.43 -9.25 6.40
N THR A 137 3.84 -8.13 5.80
CA THR A 137 5.22 -7.84 5.45
C THR A 137 5.86 -7.04 6.57
N SER A 138 6.99 -7.49 7.06
CA SER A 138 7.81 -6.79 8.05
C SER A 138 8.88 -5.94 7.39
N GLY A 139 9.53 -5.06 8.17
CA GLY A 139 10.73 -4.37 7.75
C GLY A 139 10.64 -2.87 7.63
N LEU A 140 11.62 -2.31 6.95
CA LEU A 140 11.93 -0.89 6.96
C LEU A 140 10.95 -0.02 6.19
N LEU A 141 10.55 1.09 6.81
CA LEU A 141 9.84 2.20 6.17
C LEU A 141 10.51 3.53 6.53
N MET A 142 10.59 4.44 5.55
CA MET A 142 10.95 5.83 5.78
C MET A 142 9.72 6.66 6.10
N ILE A 143 9.87 7.58 7.05
CA ILE A 143 8.84 8.44 7.60
C ILE A 143 9.30 9.88 7.47
N ALA A 144 8.44 10.76 6.98
CA ALA A 144 8.71 12.19 6.91
C ALA A 144 8.22 12.89 8.18
N LYS A 145 9.08 13.68 8.83
CA LYS A 145 8.73 14.41 10.04
C LYS A 145 8.22 15.83 9.75
N ASN A 146 8.51 16.36 8.58
CA ASN A 146 8.00 17.64 8.12
C ASN A 146 7.59 17.57 6.64
N ASP A 147 6.90 18.62 6.17
CA ASP A 147 6.31 18.64 4.83
C ASP A 147 7.37 18.74 3.72
N GLN A 148 8.49 19.40 3.96
CA GLN A 148 9.59 19.49 3.01
C GLN A 148 10.23 18.12 2.79
N ALA A 149 10.50 17.39 3.87
CA ALA A 149 11.01 16.03 3.80
C ALA A 149 10.02 15.11 3.10
N HIS A 150 8.70 15.27 3.35
CA HIS A 150 7.67 14.49 2.71
C HIS A 150 7.70 14.64 1.18
N LEU A 151 7.74 15.87 0.69
CA LEU A 151 7.79 16.15 -0.76
C LEU A 151 9.06 15.57 -1.39
N ALA A 152 10.22 15.78 -0.78
CA ALA A 152 11.49 15.28 -1.30
C ALA A 152 11.53 13.75 -1.37
N LEU A 153 11.11 13.05 -0.30
CA LEU A 153 11.06 11.59 -0.29
C LEU A 153 10.02 11.02 -1.27
N ALA A 154 8.87 11.69 -1.42
CA ALA A 154 7.85 11.29 -2.39
C ALA A 154 8.34 11.43 -3.84
N ASP A 155 9.07 12.51 -4.16
CA ASP A 155 9.67 12.72 -5.46
C ASP A 155 10.80 11.71 -5.73
N GLU A 156 11.65 11.39 -4.75
CA GLU A 156 12.68 10.36 -4.87
C GLU A 156 12.09 8.98 -5.17
N LEU A 157 10.99 8.62 -4.49
CA LEU A 157 10.24 7.39 -4.78
C LEU A 157 9.64 7.37 -6.19
N LYS A 158 9.09 8.48 -6.64
CA LYS A 158 8.53 8.66 -7.98
C LYS A 158 9.61 8.53 -9.06
N ASP A 159 10.77 9.11 -8.82
CA ASP A 159 11.94 9.07 -9.68
C ASP A 159 12.69 7.71 -9.62
N LYS A 160 12.25 6.79 -8.78
CA LYS A 160 12.84 5.45 -8.58
C LYS A 160 14.30 5.50 -8.10
N LYS A 161 14.69 6.53 -7.36
CA LYS A 161 16.05 6.71 -6.86
C LYS A 161 16.29 6.01 -5.51
N SER A 162 15.23 5.78 -4.72
CA SER A 162 15.33 5.10 -3.42
C SER A 162 15.63 3.62 -3.59
N LEU A 163 16.56 3.11 -2.78
CA LEU A 163 16.89 1.69 -2.71
C LEU A 163 15.90 0.97 -1.81
N ARG A 164 15.22 -0.06 -2.33
CA ARG A 164 14.29 -0.89 -1.56
C ARG A 164 14.51 -2.35 -1.89
N LYS A 165 15.21 -3.06 -0.98
CA LYS A 165 15.45 -4.48 -1.12
C LYS A 165 14.69 -5.28 -0.08
N TYR A 166 14.20 -6.43 -0.52
CA TYR A 166 13.39 -7.34 0.28
C TYR A 166 14.01 -8.72 0.27
N TRP A 167 13.85 -9.43 1.35
CA TRP A 167 14.03 -10.88 1.37
C TRP A 167 12.67 -11.56 1.32
N ALA A 168 12.58 -12.62 0.53
CA ALA A 168 11.43 -13.50 0.49
C ALA A 168 11.84 -14.97 0.44
N ILE A 169 11.06 -15.83 1.07
CA ILE A 169 11.10 -17.27 0.80
C ILE A 169 9.99 -17.53 -0.23
N VAL A 170 10.35 -18.12 -1.36
CA VAL A 170 9.40 -18.42 -2.45
C VAL A 170 9.31 -19.92 -2.69
N HIS A 171 8.20 -20.39 -3.23
CA HIS A 171 8.01 -21.78 -3.62
C HIS A 171 8.86 -22.18 -4.82
N GLY A 172 9.43 -23.37 -4.76
CA GLY A 172 10.20 -24.00 -5.81
C GLY A 172 11.62 -23.46 -5.98
N ASN A 173 12.37 -24.11 -6.85
CA ASN A 173 13.70 -23.66 -7.24
C ASN A 173 13.62 -22.70 -8.42
N LEU A 174 14.11 -21.48 -8.25
CA LEU A 174 14.26 -20.53 -9.35
C LEU A 174 15.30 -21.06 -10.35
N PRO A 175 14.97 -21.15 -11.64
CA PRO A 175 15.89 -21.69 -12.65
C PRO A 175 17.10 -20.79 -12.90
N ASN A 176 16.93 -19.49 -12.68
CA ASN A 176 17.97 -18.47 -12.90
C ASN A 176 18.40 -17.84 -11.58
N ASP A 177 19.68 -17.49 -11.47
CA ASP A 177 20.22 -16.81 -10.29
C ASP A 177 19.75 -15.36 -10.20
N ARG A 178 19.49 -14.72 -11.33
CA ARG A 178 19.01 -13.34 -11.40
C ARG A 178 17.99 -13.18 -12.50
N GLY A 179 17.08 -12.22 -12.30
CA GLY A 179 16.09 -11.89 -13.32
C GLY A 179 15.39 -10.58 -13.07
N VAL A 180 14.60 -10.18 -14.06
CA VAL A 180 13.76 -8.99 -14.02
C VAL A 180 12.36 -9.39 -14.39
N ILE A 181 11.39 -8.98 -13.59
CA ILE A 181 9.97 -9.13 -13.86
C ILE A 181 9.42 -7.75 -14.19
N GLU A 182 9.19 -7.52 -15.49
CA GLU A 182 8.58 -6.29 -15.98
C GLU A 182 7.18 -6.62 -16.50
N ALA A 183 6.18 -6.42 -15.64
CA ALA A 183 4.80 -6.77 -15.94
C ALA A 183 3.84 -5.80 -15.23
N PRO A 184 2.88 -5.18 -15.95
CA PRO A 184 2.00 -4.19 -15.37
C PRO A 184 1.01 -4.83 -14.39
N ILE A 185 0.78 -4.17 -13.25
CA ILE A 185 -0.08 -4.64 -12.17
C ILE A 185 -1.34 -3.77 -12.06
N GLY A 186 -2.48 -4.41 -11.96
CA GLY A 186 -3.78 -3.80 -11.75
C GLY A 186 -4.71 -4.70 -10.95
N ARG A 187 -5.95 -4.23 -10.72
CA ARG A 187 -6.96 -5.08 -10.07
C ARG A 187 -7.30 -6.28 -10.94
N SER A 188 -7.40 -7.44 -10.32
CA SER A 188 -7.82 -8.67 -11.00
C SER A 188 -9.25 -8.51 -11.54
N GLU A 189 -9.47 -8.90 -12.80
CA GLU A 189 -10.80 -8.93 -13.39
C GLU A 189 -11.66 -10.07 -12.81
N LYS A 190 -11.01 -11.16 -12.35
CA LYS A 190 -11.67 -12.33 -11.76
C LYS A 190 -12.03 -12.15 -10.29
N ASP A 191 -11.17 -11.47 -9.53
CA ASP A 191 -11.36 -11.22 -8.09
C ASP A 191 -10.91 -9.80 -7.76
N ARG A 192 -11.85 -8.88 -7.61
CA ARG A 192 -11.57 -7.44 -7.36
C ARG A 192 -10.88 -7.15 -6.03
N LYS A 193 -10.78 -8.13 -5.13
CA LYS A 193 -10.01 -8.02 -3.88
C LYS A 193 -8.52 -8.27 -4.10
N LYS A 194 -8.13 -8.86 -5.23
CA LYS A 194 -6.75 -9.20 -5.60
C LYS A 194 -6.18 -8.24 -6.63
N GLN A 195 -4.85 -8.18 -6.65
CA GLN A 195 -4.08 -7.60 -7.76
C GLN A 195 -3.65 -8.72 -8.71
N ALA A 196 -3.37 -8.38 -9.95
CA ALA A 196 -2.89 -9.32 -10.95
C ALA A 196 -2.02 -8.60 -12.00
N VAL A 197 -1.18 -9.36 -12.71
CA VAL A 197 -0.58 -8.88 -13.95
C VAL A 197 -1.69 -8.74 -14.99
N THR A 198 -1.84 -7.55 -15.54
CA THR A 198 -2.87 -7.24 -16.55
C THR A 198 -2.42 -6.08 -17.44
N ALA A 199 -2.73 -6.16 -18.74
CA ALA A 199 -2.37 -5.11 -19.72
C ALA A 199 -2.94 -3.72 -19.36
N LYS A 200 -4.06 -3.66 -18.61
CA LYS A 200 -4.66 -2.41 -18.11
C LYS A 200 -4.01 -1.89 -16.84
N GLY A 201 -3.01 -2.61 -16.30
CA GLY A 201 -2.31 -2.28 -15.07
C GLY A 201 -1.35 -1.11 -15.22
N LYS A 202 -0.83 -0.66 -14.08
CA LYS A 202 0.24 0.34 -14.05
C LYS A 202 1.60 -0.36 -14.24
N PRO A 203 2.56 0.22 -14.97
CA PRO A 203 3.90 -0.34 -15.11
C PRO A 203 4.51 -0.72 -13.76
N ALA A 204 5.09 -1.90 -13.70
CA ALA A 204 5.74 -2.42 -12.49
C ALA A 204 6.98 -3.22 -12.88
N LEU A 205 8.08 -3.02 -12.13
CA LEU A 205 9.35 -3.68 -12.33
C LEU A 205 9.93 -4.14 -11.00
N THR A 206 10.26 -5.43 -10.94
CA THR A 206 10.92 -6.10 -9.81
C THR A 206 12.15 -6.84 -10.31
N ARG A 207 13.33 -6.57 -9.72
CA ARG A 207 14.54 -7.38 -9.94
C ARG A 207 14.63 -8.42 -8.85
N PHE A 208 15.15 -9.59 -9.17
CA PHE A 208 15.39 -10.63 -8.16
C PHE A 208 16.78 -11.27 -8.32
N GLN A 209 17.29 -11.75 -7.20
CA GLN A 209 18.48 -12.59 -7.12
C GLN A 209 18.18 -13.76 -6.18
N ALA A 210 18.35 -14.99 -6.65
CA ALA A 210 18.31 -16.17 -5.80
C ALA A 210 19.55 -16.17 -4.90
N LEU A 211 19.35 -16.26 -3.59
CA LEU A 211 20.42 -16.32 -2.61
C LEU A 211 20.75 -17.75 -2.21
N GLU A 212 19.73 -18.55 -1.88
CA GLU A 212 19.87 -19.94 -1.44
C GLU A 212 18.71 -20.77 -1.99
N ARG A 213 18.96 -22.03 -2.38
CA ARG A 213 17.94 -22.97 -2.89
C ARG A 213 17.83 -24.16 -1.95
N PHE A 214 16.60 -24.56 -1.60
CA PHE A 214 16.29 -25.61 -0.66
C PHE A 214 15.37 -26.71 -1.25
N GLY A 215 15.51 -27.01 -2.53
CA GLY A 215 14.64 -27.97 -3.23
C GLY A 215 13.25 -27.38 -3.50
N ASP A 216 12.35 -27.45 -2.51
CA ASP A 216 10.98 -26.95 -2.65
C ASP A 216 10.84 -25.44 -2.43
N TYR A 217 11.88 -24.74 -2.00
CA TYR A 217 11.90 -23.31 -1.71
C TYR A 217 13.19 -22.63 -2.13
N THR A 218 13.13 -21.33 -2.33
CA THR A 218 14.31 -20.49 -2.61
C THR A 218 14.24 -19.23 -1.73
N LEU A 219 15.34 -18.86 -1.08
CA LEU A 219 15.53 -17.52 -0.52
C LEU A 219 15.92 -16.57 -1.63
N VAL A 220 15.21 -15.45 -1.77
CA VAL A 220 15.38 -14.48 -2.84
C VAL A 220 15.57 -13.09 -2.28
N GLU A 221 16.55 -12.34 -2.78
CA GLU A 221 16.58 -10.89 -2.65
C GLU A 221 15.79 -10.27 -3.81
N LEU A 222 14.90 -9.33 -3.51
CA LEU A 222 14.13 -8.60 -4.53
C LEU A 222 14.36 -7.10 -4.37
N GLN A 223 14.59 -6.42 -5.50
CA GLN A 223 14.73 -4.97 -5.53
C GLN A 223 13.57 -4.36 -6.32
N LEU A 224 12.91 -3.38 -5.71
CA LEU A 224 11.78 -2.66 -6.31
C LEU A 224 12.22 -1.37 -6.98
N GLU A 225 11.90 -1.20 -8.26
CA GLU A 225 11.93 0.11 -8.93
C GLU A 225 10.58 0.83 -8.81
N THR A 226 9.50 0.10 -8.74
CA THR A 226 8.13 0.59 -8.54
C THR A 226 7.55 0.01 -7.26
N GLY A 227 6.49 0.60 -6.72
CA GLY A 227 5.85 0.15 -5.48
C GLY A 227 4.33 -0.03 -5.66
N ARG A 228 3.89 -0.96 -6.53
CA ARG A 228 2.45 -1.25 -6.69
C ARG A 228 1.97 -2.14 -5.55
N THR A 229 0.68 -2.03 -5.25
CA THR A 229 0.05 -2.87 -4.21
C THR A 229 0.34 -4.35 -4.48
N HIS A 230 0.84 -5.07 -3.48
CA HIS A 230 1.22 -6.48 -3.52
C HIS A 230 2.26 -6.84 -4.62
N GLN A 231 3.05 -5.88 -5.09
CA GLN A 231 3.87 -6.06 -6.30
C GLN A 231 4.75 -7.30 -6.27
N ILE A 232 5.56 -7.51 -5.23
CA ILE A 232 6.44 -8.69 -5.11
C ILE A 232 5.60 -9.96 -5.13
N ARG A 233 4.54 -10.02 -4.36
CA ARG A 233 3.66 -11.18 -4.22
C ARG A 233 3.02 -11.57 -5.55
N VAL A 234 2.53 -10.57 -6.30
CA VAL A 234 1.93 -10.76 -7.63
C VAL A 234 2.98 -11.17 -8.66
N HIS A 235 4.13 -10.50 -8.71
CA HIS A 235 5.19 -10.80 -9.66
C HIS A 235 5.78 -12.20 -9.45
N MET A 236 6.05 -12.59 -8.20
CA MET A 236 6.59 -13.92 -7.90
C MET A 236 5.56 -15.02 -8.22
N ALA A 237 4.28 -14.79 -7.92
CA ALA A 237 3.21 -15.72 -8.33
C ALA A 237 3.05 -15.80 -9.84
N TYR A 238 3.20 -14.68 -10.56
CA TYR A 238 3.11 -14.63 -12.02
C TYR A 238 4.18 -15.47 -12.72
N ILE A 239 5.40 -15.51 -12.17
CA ILE A 239 6.47 -16.37 -12.72
C ILE A 239 6.46 -17.80 -12.16
N GLY A 240 5.42 -18.21 -11.41
CA GLY A 240 5.25 -19.56 -10.89
C GLY A 240 5.95 -19.85 -9.56
N HIS A 241 6.52 -18.85 -8.91
CA HIS A 241 7.23 -18.97 -7.63
C HIS A 241 6.60 -18.06 -6.55
N PRO A 242 5.33 -18.31 -6.13
CA PRO A 242 4.67 -17.45 -5.16
C PRO A 242 5.42 -17.40 -3.84
N VAL A 243 5.27 -16.30 -3.10
CA VAL A 243 5.87 -16.15 -1.78
C VAL A 243 5.28 -17.19 -0.83
N ALA A 244 6.14 -17.87 -0.08
CA ALA A 244 5.71 -18.86 0.91
C ALA A 244 4.91 -18.19 2.03
N GLY A 245 3.87 -18.87 2.53
CA GLY A 245 2.97 -18.31 3.54
C GLY A 245 1.94 -17.33 3.02
N ASP A 246 1.94 -17.01 1.71
CA ASP A 246 0.97 -16.10 1.11
C ASP A 246 -0.37 -16.79 0.87
N GLU A 247 -1.37 -16.49 1.69
CA GLU A 247 -2.72 -17.07 1.61
C GLU A 247 -3.54 -16.55 0.40
N VAL A 248 -3.10 -15.42 -0.21
CA VAL A 248 -3.83 -14.77 -1.30
C VAL A 248 -3.34 -15.26 -2.67
N TYR A 249 -2.02 -15.36 -2.85
CA TYR A 249 -1.38 -15.67 -4.13
C TYR A 249 -0.65 -17.01 -4.15
N GLY A 250 -0.43 -17.61 -2.99
CA GLY A 250 0.26 -18.89 -2.84
C GLY A 250 -0.67 -20.10 -2.86
N PRO A 251 -0.10 -21.31 -2.89
CA PRO A 251 -0.84 -22.56 -2.76
C PRO A 251 -1.35 -22.74 -1.32
N ARG A 252 -2.39 -23.58 -1.14
CA ARG A 252 -2.92 -23.88 0.20
C ARG A 252 -1.91 -24.61 1.10
N LYS A 253 -1.08 -25.47 0.51
CA LYS A 253 0.03 -26.15 1.20
C LYS A 253 1.26 -25.27 1.11
N THR A 254 1.58 -24.57 2.19
CA THR A 254 2.69 -23.62 2.26
C THR A 254 3.28 -23.59 3.67
N LEU A 255 4.43 -22.93 3.81
CA LEU A 255 5.02 -22.64 5.13
C LEU A 255 4.07 -21.79 5.97
N LYS A 256 4.06 -22.02 7.28
CA LYS A 256 3.25 -21.25 8.22
C LYS A 256 4.12 -20.23 8.93
N GLY A 257 3.84 -18.95 8.72
CA GLY A 257 4.65 -17.85 9.22
C GLY A 257 3.85 -16.58 9.58
N HIS A 258 2.58 -16.72 9.96
CA HIS A 258 1.69 -15.57 10.21
C HIS A 258 1.52 -14.65 8.98
N GLY A 259 1.42 -15.22 7.78
CA GLY A 259 1.35 -14.55 6.50
C GLY A 259 2.59 -14.82 5.63
N GLN A 260 2.79 -14.00 4.61
CA GLN A 260 3.87 -14.15 3.65
C GLN A 260 5.26 -13.97 4.26
N PHE A 261 6.18 -14.86 3.93
CA PHE A 261 7.61 -14.71 4.24
C PHE A 261 8.24 -13.65 3.34
N LEU A 262 7.99 -12.39 3.67
CA LEU A 262 8.46 -11.21 2.95
C LEU A 262 8.88 -10.14 3.95
N HIS A 263 10.10 -9.64 3.81
CA HIS A 263 10.72 -8.68 4.71
C HIS A 263 11.43 -7.57 3.94
N ALA A 264 11.08 -6.31 4.21
CA ALA A 264 11.76 -5.12 3.69
C ALA A 264 13.09 -4.93 4.42
N ARG A 265 14.15 -5.56 3.90
CA ARG A 265 15.44 -5.71 4.57
C ARG A 265 16.32 -4.46 4.47
N THR A 266 16.42 -3.88 3.28
CA THR A 266 17.30 -2.72 3.05
C THR A 266 16.50 -1.57 2.47
N LEU A 267 16.73 -0.40 3.05
CA LEU A 267 16.14 0.86 2.64
C LEU A 267 17.23 1.91 2.51
N GLY A 268 17.35 2.52 1.31
CA GLY A 268 18.27 3.62 1.06
C GLY A 268 17.56 4.79 0.40
N PHE A 269 17.90 6.00 0.82
CA PHE A 269 17.36 7.24 0.27
C PHE A 269 18.34 8.41 0.51
N THR A 270 18.13 9.48 -0.23
CA THR A 270 18.87 10.74 -0.03
C THR A 270 18.20 11.55 1.05
N HIS A 271 18.96 11.95 2.08
CA HIS A 271 18.43 12.78 3.16
C HIS A 271 17.96 14.14 2.61
N PRO A 272 16.69 14.54 2.87
CA PRO A 272 16.07 15.70 2.21
C PRO A 272 16.79 17.02 2.44
N GLN A 273 17.39 17.20 3.61
CA GLN A 273 18.03 18.45 4.00
C GLN A 273 19.54 18.44 3.71
N THR A 274 20.24 17.36 4.04
CA THR A 274 21.70 17.29 3.93
C THR A 274 22.19 16.82 2.57
N GLY A 275 21.37 16.12 1.79
CA GLY A 275 21.75 15.47 0.53
C GLY A 275 22.63 14.23 0.72
N GLU A 276 22.87 13.78 1.94
CA GLU A 276 23.62 12.56 2.23
C GLU A 276 22.80 11.32 1.85
N VAL A 277 23.46 10.31 1.29
CA VAL A 277 22.81 9.01 1.00
C VAL A 277 22.85 8.19 2.28
N LEU A 278 21.67 7.89 2.79
CA LEU A 278 21.48 7.03 3.96
C LEU A 278 21.04 5.64 3.51
N GLU A 279 21.61 4.59 4.12
CA GLU A 279 21.23 3.21 3.89
C GLU A 279 21.11 2.47 5.23
N PHE A 280 19.99 1.75 5.39
CA PHE A 280 19.66 1.00 6.59
C PHE A 280 19.36 -0.44 6.24
N THR A 281 19.70 -1.36 7.15
CA THR A 281 19.38 -2.78 7.03
C THR A 281 18.77 -3.24 8.35
N ALA A 282 17.68 -4.01 8.26
CA ALA A 282 17.06 -4.67 9.41
C ALA A 282 17.08 -6.19 9.25
N GLU A 283 17.22 -6.92 10.36
CA GLU A 283 17.10 -8.37 10.33
C GLU A 283 15.64 -8.80 10.18
N ALA A 284 15.46 -9.93 9.47
CA ALA A 284 14.14 -10.52 9.34
C ALA A 284 13.63 -11.03 10.70
N PRO A 285 12.30 -11.09 10.92
CA PRO A 285 11.73 -11.60 12.17
C PRO A 285 12.21 -13.01 12.50
N ALA A 286 12.24 -13.35 13.80
CA ALA A 286 12.70 -14.64 14.28
C ALA A 286 12.05 -15.84 13.53
N ILE A 287 10.74 -15.78 13.30
CA ILE A 287 10.02 -16.82 12.55
C ILE A 287 10.56 -17.01 11.12
N PHE A 288 11.01 -15.93 10.47
CA PHE A 288 11.62 -16.00 9.14
C PHE A 288 12.99 -16.69 9.21
N LEU A 289 13.83 -16.26 10.16
CA LEU A 289 15.18 -16.80 10.34
C LEU A 289 15.16 -18.28 10.79
N GLU A 290 14.31 -18.61 11.74
CA GLU A 290 14.12 -20.00 12.19
C GLU A 290 13.63 -20.91 11.07
N THR A 291 12.77 -20.38 10.18
CA THR A 291 12.30 -21.14 9.01
C THR A 291 13.43 -21.38 8.03
N LEU A 292 14.27 -20.37 7.76
CA LEU A 292 15.47 -20.54 6.92
C LEU A 292 16.41 -21.61 7.49
N GLU A 293 16.67 -21.59 8.80
CA GLU A 293 17.51 -22.62 9.45
C GLU A 293 16.93 -24.04 9.31
N LYS A 294 15.60 -24.19 9.42
CA LYS A 294 14.94 -25.47 9.18
C LYS A 294 15.07 -25.93 7.73
N LEU A 295 14.95 -25.01 6.77
CA LEU A 295 15.10 -25.33 5.34
C LEU A 295 16.54 -25.72 5.01
N ARG A 296 17.54 -25.05 5.58
CA ARG A 296 18.96 -25.41 5.43
C ARG A 296 19.23 -26.83 5.93
N LYS A 297 18.81 -27.11 7.17
CA LYS A 297 19.00 -28.45 7.80
C LYS A 297 18.24 -29.58 7.09
N ALA A 298 17.17 -29.28 6.38
CA ALA A 298 16.42 -30.27 5.62
C ALA A 298 17.02 -30.52 4.23
N HIS A 299 17.92 -29.67 3.78
CA HIS A 299 18.55 -29.73 2.44
C HIS A 299 19.99 -30.26 2.51
N ASP A 300 20.65 -30.15 3.68
CA ASP A 300 21.94 -30.81 4.00
C ASP A 300 21.73 -32.32 4.16
#